data_4b27468ee67f4f5d2513052c429bebfa
#
_entry.id   4b27468ee67f4f5d2513052c429bebfa
#
_cell.length_a   1.000
_cell.length_b   1.000
_cell.length_c   1.000
_cell.angle_alpha   90.00
_cell.angle_beta   90.00
_cell.angle_gamma   90.00
#
_symmetry.space_group_name_H-M   'P 1'
#
loop_
_entity.id
_entity.type
_entity.pdbx_description
1 polymer ?
#
loop_
_entity_poly.entity_id
_entity_poly.type
_entity_poly.pdbx_seq_one_letter_code
_entity_poly.pdbx_strand_id
1 'polypeptide(L)'
;YLDTAATAQKPRAVIDAMARALGEDYATVHRGVYTRSAEMTLAYEAARRTVASFIGGHENELVFTRGATEAINLVAQTWGRANLKAGDRILLSQAEHHSNIVPWQMVAEEVGAEIDVCPLTHDHRIDLDAAEAMLTERHKLVALGHVSN
;
A
#
# COMPACT_ATOMS: atom_id res chain seq x y z
N TYR A 1 22.92 6.23 -12.19
CA TYR A 1 21.50 6.44 -12.02
C TYR A 1 21.16 6.54 -10.53
N LEU A 2 20.59 7.67 -10.10
CA LEU A 2 20.37 7.97 -8.67
C LEU A 2 18.87 8.16 -8.31
N ASP A 3 17.95 7.88 -9.23
CA ASP A 3 16.52 8.09 -9.05
C ASP A 3 15.76 6.77 -8.84
N THR A 4 16.32 5.89 -8.04
CA THR A 4 15.71 4.58 -7.72
C THR A 4 14.41 4.73 -6.92
N ALA A 5 14.23 5.83 -6.19
CA ALA A 5 12.99 6.12 -5.48
C ALA A 5 11.80 6.25 -6.43
N ALA A 6 11.98 6.88 -7.60
CA ALA A 6 10.95 7.01 -8.61
C ALA A 6 10.86 5.77 -9.53
N THR A 7 12.01 5.27 -10.00
CA THR A 7 12.07 4.17 -10.99
C THR A 7 13.25 3.24 -10.75
N ALA A 8 13.06 2.20 -9.95
CA ALA A 8 14.10 1.19 -9.72
C ALA A 8 14.38 0.35 -10.97
N GLN A 9 15.67 0.14 -11.26
CA GLN A 9 16.11 -0.82 -12.28
C GLN A 9 15.69 -2.24 -11.87
N LYS A 10 15.16 -3.01 -12.81
CA LYS A 10 14.66 -4.36 -12.51
C LYS A 10 15.81 -5.37 -12.55
N PRO A 11 15.94 -6.25 -11.54
CA PRO A 11 16.86 -7.37 -11.61
C PRO A 11 16.61 -8.25 -12.84
N ARG A 12 17.68 -8.84 -13.41
CA ARG A 12 17.57 -9.72 -14.58
C ARG A 12 16.55 -10.84 -14.36
N ALA A 13 16.56 -11.47 -13.18
CA ALA A 13 15.61 -12.54 -12.84
C ALA A 13 14.13 -12.10 -12.95
N VAL A 14 13.82 -10.85 -12.61
CA VAL A 14 12.46 -10.29 -12.75
C VAL A 14 12.10 -10.11 -14.22
N ILE A 15 13.03 -9.55 -15.02
CA ILE A 15 12.83 -9.33 -16.45
C ILE A 15 12.58 -10.67 -17.15
N ASP A 16 13.43 -11.66 -16.89
CA ASP A 16 13.34 -12.98 -17.51
C ASP A 16 12.05 -13.73 -17.10
N ALA A 17 11.64 -13.63 -15.84
CA ALA A 17 10.38 -14.19 -15.36
C ALA A 17 9.16 -13.54 -16.04
N MET A 18 9.16 -12.21 -16.19
CA MET A 18 8.10 -11.49 -16.89
C MET A 18 8.05 -11.85 -18.38
N ALA A 19 9.20 -11.90 -19.04
CA ALA A 19 9.28 -12.27 -20.47
C ALA A 19 8.73 -13.67 -20.69
N ARG A 20 9.12 -14.65 -19.88
CA ARG A 20 8.61 -16.02 -19.96
C ARG A 20 7.11 -16.08 -19.66
N ALA A 21 6.66 -15.44 -18.58
CA ALA A 21 5.25 -15.44 -18.20
C ALA A 21 4.36 -14.85 -19.30
N LEU A 22 4.80 -13.78 -19.96
CA LEU A 22 4.03 -13.13 -21.04
C LEU A 22 4.15 -13.83 -22.39
N GLY A 23 5.31 -14.38 -22.71
CA GLY A 23 5.60 -14.95 -24.04
C GLY A 23 5.28 -16.44 -24.15
N GLU A 24 5.42 -17.20 -23.09
CA GLU A 24 5.34 -18.66 -23.14
C GLU A 24 4.20 -19.23 -22.27
N ASP A 25 4.05 -18.75 -21.03
CA ASP A 25 3.18 -19.37 -20.03
C ASP A 25 1.82 -18.64 -19.87
N TYR A 26 1.60 -17.55 -20.61
CA TYR A 26 0.44 -16.69 -20.41
C TYR A 26 -0.88 -17.44 -20.55
N ALA A 27 -1.67 -17.41 -19.48
CA ALA A 27 -2.98 -18.00 -19.44
C ALA A 27 -3.86 -17.30 -18.38
N THR A 28 -5.16 -17.49 -18.47
CA THR A 28 -6.09 -16.94 -17.50
C THR A 28 -5.92 -17.61 -16.13
N VAL A 29 -5.93 -16.83 -15.08
CA VAL A 29 -5.85 -17.29 -13.68
C VAL A 29 -7.28 -17.55 -13.15
N HIS A 30 -7.48 -18.68 -12.47
CA HIS A 30 -8.75 -19.10 -11.84
C HIS A 30 -9.95 -19.36 -12.77
N ARG A 31 -9.84 -19.20 -14.08
CA ARG A 31 -11.00 -19.28 -14.99
C ARG A 31 -10.84 -20.25 -16.15
N GLY A 32 -9.73 -20.93 -16.26
CA GLY A 32 -9.50 -21.91 -17.35
C GLY A 32 -9.54 -23.35 -16.82
N VAL A 33 -10.01 -24.27 -17.66
CA VAL A 33 -10.08 -25.70 -17.35
C VAL A 33 -8.98 -26.52 -18.05
N TYR A 34 -7.95 -25.84 -18.60
CA TYR A 34 -6.83 -26.44 -19.30
C TYR A 34 -5.52 -26.32 -18.51
N THR A 35 -4.56 -27.19 -18.76
CA THR A 35 -3.33 -27.35 -17.97
C THR A 35 -2.59 -26.04 -17.73
N ARG A 36 -2.36 -25.25 -18.78
CA ARG A 36 -1.64 -23.96 -18.66
C ARG A 36 -2.33 -22.98 -17.72
N SER A 37 -3.65 -22.93 -17.69
CA SER A 37 -4.41 -22.10 -16.74
C SER A 37 -4.25 -22.59 -15.31
N ALA A 38 -4.23 -23.90 -15.09
CA ALA A 38 -3.99 -24.47 -13.77
C ALA A 38 -2.56 -24.16 -13.27
N GLU A 39 -1.56 -24.32 -14.14
CA GLU A 39 -0.15 -24.00 -13.84
C GLU A 39 0.03 -22.51 -13.50
N MET A 40 -0.56 -21.61 -14.30
CA MET A 40 -0.51 -20.18 -14.04
C MET A 40 -1.23 -19.80 -12.73
N THR A 41 -2.34 -20.44 -12.43
CA THR A 41 -3.04 -20.25 -11.14
C THR A 41 -2.18 -20.68 -9.97
N LEU A 42 -1.53 -21.86 -10.06
CA LEU A 42 -0.63 -22.33 -9.00
C LEU A 42 0.57 -21.38 -8.80
N ALA A 43 1.15 -20.87 -9.89
CA ALA A 43 2.25 -19.91 -9.83
C ALA A 43 1.82 -18.59 -9.18
N TYR A 44 0.64 -18.08 -9.54
CA TYR A 44 0.08 -16.85 -8.95
C TYR A 44 -0.16 -17.00 -7.44
N GLU A 45 -0.77 -18.11 -7.01
CA GLU A 45 -1.00 -18.36 -5.58
C GLU A 45 0.30 -18.67 -4.82
N ALA A 46 1.29 -19.29 -5.47
CA ALA A 46 2.62 -19.44 -4.87
C ALA A 46 3.31 -18.08 -4.64
N ALA A 47 3.21 -17.15 -5.60
CA ALA A 47 3.71 -15.80 -5.44
C ALA A 47 3.01 -15.07 -4.28
N ARG A 48 1.68 -15.20 -4.18
CA ARG A 48 0.89 -14.64 -3.07
C ARG A 48 1.40 -15.13 -1.71
N ARG A 49 1.55 -16.45 -1.54
CA ARG A 49 2.07 -17.04 -0.29
C ARG A 49 3.48 -16.54 0.03
N THR A 50 4.35 -16.46 -0.98
CA THR A 50 5.72 -15.98 -0.80
C THR A 50 5.76 -14.54 -0.29
N VAL A 51 4.98 -13.65 -0.91
CA VAL A 51 4.92 -12.24 -0.50
C VAL A 51 4.27 -12.09 0.88
N ALA A 52 3.16 -12.77 1.12
CA ALA A 52 2.48 -12.74 2.42
C ALA A 52 3.41 -13.20 3.54
N SER A 53 4.10 -14.33 3.36
CA SER A 53 5.07 -14.85 4.32
C SER A 53 6.24 -13.87 4.56
N PHE A 54 6.73 -13.21 3.50
CA PHE A 54 7.83 -12.25 3.61
C PHE A 54 7.47 -11.04 4.47
N ILE A 55 6.22 -10.55 4.39
CA ILE A 55 5.75 -9.42 5.20
C ILE A 55 5.11 -9.85 6.54
N GLY A 56 5.14 -11.14 6.89
CA GLY A 56 4.59 -11.66 8.14
C GLY A 56 3.06 -11.73 8.19
N GLY A 57 2.39 -11.69 7.03
CA GLY A 57 0.95 -11.79 6.89
C GLY A 57 0.49 -13.16 6.37
N HIS A 58 -0.83 -13.33 6.26
CA HIS A 58 -1.46 -14.50 5.66
C HIS A 58 -1.86 -14.23 4.21
N GLU A 59 -1.91 -15.27 3.37
CA GLU A 59 -2.23 -15.13 1.94
C GLU A 59 -3.60 -14.48 1.68
N ASN A 60 -4.56 -14.66 2.58
CA ASN A 60 -5.90 -14.04 2.50
C ASN A 60 -5.90 -12.53 2.85
N GLU A 61 -4.81 -12.03 3.42
CA GLU A 61 -4.65 -10.61 3.81
C GLU A 61 -3.91 -9.81 2.74
N LEU A 62 -3.43 -10.47 1.68
CA LEU A 62 -2.66 -9.84 0.61
C LEU A 62 -3.52 -9.50 -0.59
N VAL A 63 -3.48 -8.25 -1.01
CA VAL A 63 -4.05 -7.78 -2.27
C VAL A 63 -2.95 -7.22 -3.16
N PHE A 64 -2.78 -7.78 -4.36
CA PHE A 64 -1.88 -7.22 -5.36
C PHE A 64 -2.49 -5.99 -6.01
N THR A 65 -1.72 -4.91 -6.06
CA THR A 65 -2.09 -3.65 -6.71
C THR A 65 -0.97 -3.22 -7.67
N ARG A 66 -1.25 -2.23 -8.51
CA ARG A 66 -0.26 -1.68 -9.45
C ARG A 66 0.82 -0.83 -8.77
N GLY A 67 0.64 -0.49 -7.50
CA GLY A 67 1.59 0.29 -6.71
C GLY A 67 0.96 0.88 -5.47
N ALA A 68 1.77 1.56 -4.63
CA ALA A 68 1.36 2.12 -3.36
C ALA A 68 0.18 3.12 -3.50
N THR A 69 0.16 3.92 -4.56
CA THR A 69 -0.95 4.86 -4.81
C THR A 69 -2.29 4.14 -4.92
N GLU A 70 -2.37 3.05 -5.68
CA GLU A 70 -3.60 2.26 -5.79
C GLU A 70 -3.94 1.59 -4.46
N ALA A 71 -2.95 1.04 -3.76
CA ALA A 71 -3.16 0.38 -2.48
C ALA A 71 -3.74 1.34 -1.43
N ILE A 72 -3.17 2.54 -1.29
CA ILE A 72 -3.67 3.55 -0.35
C ILE A 72 -5.07 4.02 -0.73
N ASN A 73 -5.33 4.28 -2.01
CA ASN A 73 -6.66 4.62 -2.48
C ASN A 73 -7.67 3.49 -2.20
N LEU A 74 -7.29 2.23 -2.40
CA LEU A 74 -8.14 1.09 -2.10
C LEU A 74 -8.53 1.07 -0.61
N VAL A 75 -7.57 1.24 0.30
CA VAL A 75 -7.84 1.30 1.75
C VAL A 75 -8.71 2.49 2.10
N ALA A 76 -8.43 3.67 1.55
CA ALA A 76 -9.21 4.87 1.79
C ALA A 76 -10.67 4.71 1.34
N GLN A 77 -10.87 4.19 0.12
CA GLN A 77 -12.21 4.03 -0.47
C GLN A 77 -13.03 2.89 0.15
N THR A 78 -12.39 1.88 0.70
CA THR A 78 -13.05 0.73 1.32
C THR A 78 -13.13 0.88 2.83
N TRP A 79 -12.02 0.68 3.53
CA TRP A 79 -11.97 0.74 4.98
C TRP A 79 -12.27 2.16 5.51
N GLY A 80 -11.68 3.18 4.88
CA GLY A 80 -11.85 4.58 5.31
C GLY A 80 -13.32 4.98 5.31
N ARG A 81 -14.01 4.80 4.20
CA ARG A 81 -15.45 5.13 4.10
C ARG A 81 -16.34 4.30 5.02
N ALA A 82 -15.97 3.04 5.26
CA ALA A 82 -16.77 2.15 6.08
C ALA A 82 -16.60 2.39 7.59
N ASN A 83 -15.45 2.91 8.03
CA ASN A 83 -15.09 2.95 9.44
C ASN A 83 -14.88 4.36 10.00
N LEU A 84 -14.62 5.35 9.16
CA LEU A 84 -14.47 6.75 9.59
C LEU A 84 -15.82 7.47 9.57
N LYS A 85 -16.01 8.38 10.50
CA LYS A 85 -17.23 9.21 10.66
C LYS A 85 -16.87 10.61 11.12
N ALA A 86 -17.86 11.49 11.12
CA ALA A 86 -17.70 12.87 11.57
C ALA A 86 -17.11 12.95 13.00
N GLY A 87 -16.06 13.73 13.12
CA GLY A 87 -15.31 13.92 14.35
C GLY A 87 -14.20 12.90 14.63
N ASP A 88 -14.07 11.83 13.83
CA ASP A 88 -12.87 10.97 13.87
C ASP A 88 -11.65 11.70 13.30
N ARG A 89 -10.47 11.26 13.63
CA ARG A 89 -9.21 11.87 13.23
C ARG A 89 -8.28 10.87 12.52
N ILE A 90 -7.52 11.39 11.57
CA ILE A 90 -6.48 10.68 10.82
C ILE A 90 -5.16 11.41 11.11
N LEU A 91 -4.13 10.68 11.54
CA LEU A 91 -2.79 11.24 11.73
C LEU A 91 -1.92 10.93 10.52
N LEU A 92 -1.39 11.97 9.89
CA LEU A 92 -0.37 11.92 8.84
C LEU A 92 0.93 12.53 9.34
N SER A 93 2.03 12.45 8.57
CA SER A 93 3.25 13.21 8.84
C SER A 93 3.46 14.32 7.81
N GLN A 94 4.33 15.29 8.15
CA GLN A 94 4.78 16.33 7.21
C GLN A 94 5.61 15.76 6.04
N ALA A 95 6.15 14.53 6.18
CA ALA A 95 7.00 13.90 5.17
C ALA A 95 6.23 13.01 4.17
N GLU A 96 4.89 13.04 4.20
CA GLU A 96 4.10 12.14 3.36
C GLU A 96 4.15 12.51 1.88
N HIS A 97 4.26 11.49 1.04
CA HIS A 97 4.04 11.60 -0.39
C HIS A 97 2.55 11.89 -0.68
N HIS A 98 2.26 12.64 -1.73
CA HIS A 98 0.88 13.00 -2.11
C HIS A 98 -0.09 11.81 -2.18
N SER A 99 0.40 10.63 -2.58
CA SER A 99 -0.42 9.40 -2.60
C SER A 99 -0.92 8.96 -1.23
N ASN A 100 -0.24 9.41 -0.15
CA ASN A 100 -0.64 9.15 1.24
C ASN A 100 -1.21 10.41 1.94
N ILE A 101 -1.57 11.42 1.18
CA ILE A 101 -2.25 12.64 1.68
C ILE A 101 -3.63 12.76 1.03
N VAL A 102 -3.67 12.86 -0.30
CA VAL A 102 -4.88 13.19 -1.04
C VAL A 102 -6.03 12.20 -0.83
N PRO A 103 -5.83 10.87 -0.86
CA PRO A 103 -6.93 9.94 -0.60
C PRO A 103 -7.58 10.13 0.77
N TRP A 104 -6.78 10.45 1.79
CA TRP A 104 -7.28 10.69 3.14
C TRP A 104 -8.01 12.02 3.26
N GLN A 105 -7.55 13.07 2.57
CA GLN A 105 -8.27 14.34 2.49
C GLN A 105 -9.65 14.16 1.86
N MET A 106 -9.73 13.42 0.75
CA MET A 106 -10.99 13.16 0.06
C MET A 106 -11.98 12.40 0.94
N VAL A 107 -11.52 11.34 1.62
CA VAL A 107 -12.39 10.57 2.53
C VAL A 107 -12.76 11.38 3.76
N ALA A 108 -11.82 12.12 4.36
CA ALA A 108 -12.10 12.95 5.52
C ALA A 108 -13.16 14.02 5.22
N GLU A 109 -13.06 14.69 4.06
CA GLU A 109 -14.06 15.65 3.61
C GLU A 109 -15.45 14.99 3.42
N GLU A 110 -15.49 13.81 2.81
CA GLU A 110 -16.74 13.08 2.55
C GLU A 110 -17.46 12.65 3.82
N VAL A 111 -16.71 12.15 4.83
CA VAL A 111 -17.29 11.58 6.06
C VAL A 111 -17.33 12.56 7.24
N GLY A 112 -16.72 13.74 7.10
CA GLY A 112 -16.63 14.74 8.17
C GLY A 112 -15.54 14.42 9.20
N ALA A 113 -14.52 13.64 8.85
CA ALA A 113 -13.34 13.39 9.67
C ALA A 113 -12.34 14.55 9.56
N GLU A 114 -11.38 14.62 10.50
CA GLU A 114 -10.34 15.62 10.54
C GLU A 114 -8.97 15.00 10.32
N ILE A 115 -8.02 15.77 9.77
CA ILE A 115 -6.64 15.34 9.58
C ILE A 115 -5.73 16.14 10.49
N ASP A 116 -4.92 15.43 11.28
CA ASP A 116 -3.80 15.99 12.02
C ASP A 116 -2.49 15.66 11.32
N VAL A 117 -1.53 16.57 11.41
CA VAL A 117 -0.22 16.41 10.77
C VAL A 117 0.86 16.45 11.84
N CYS A 118 1.53 15.30 12.03
CA CYS A 118 2.67 15.17 12.91
C CYS A 118 3.88 15.93 12.34
N PRO A 119 4.56 16.76 13.14
CA PRO A 119 5.75 17.47 12.71
C PRO A 119 6.95 16.54 12.50
N LEU A 120 8.00 17.09 11.90
CA LEU A 120 9.31 16.46 11.85
C LEU A 120 10.22 17.02 12.95
N THR A 121 11.16 16.21 13.39
CA THR A 121 12.25 16.62 14.25
C THR A 121 13.23 17.52 13.48
N HIS A 122 14.18 18.16 14.20
CA HIS A 122 15.20 18.99 13.57
C HIS A 122 16.07 18.25 12.54
N ASP A 123 16.28 16.93 12.69
CA ASP A 123 17.00 16.06 11.77
C ASP A 123 16.12 15.39 10.72
N HIS A 124 14.94 15.99 10.47
CA HIS A 124 13.97 15.60 9.43
C HIS A 124 13.40 14.17 9.57
N ARG A 125 13.28 13.66 10.78
CA ARG A 125 12.57 12.41 11.07
C ARG A 125 11.15 12.72 11.55
N ILE A 126 10.26 11.77 11.44
CA ILE A 126 8.95 11.87 12.06
C ILE A 126 9.16 11.98 13.58
N ASP A 127 8.60 13.01 14.18
CA ASP A 127 8.65 13.24 15.64
C ASP A 127 7.67 12.29 16.32
N LEU A 128 8.16 11.14 16.78
CA LEU A 128 7.34 10.11 17.40
C LEU A 128 6.78 10.57 18.76
N ASP A 129 7.52 11.38 19.50
CA ASP A 129 7.05 11.91 20.79
C ASP A 129 5.88 12.88 20.57
N ALA A 130 6.00 13.75 19.56
CA ALA A 130 4.90 14.61 19.15
C ALA A 130 3.71 13.82 18.60
N ALA A 131 3.96 12.77 17.80
CA ALA A 131 2.91 11.91 17.29
C ALA A 131 2.14 11.24 18.44
N GLU A 132 2.83 10.68 19.43
CA GLU A 132 2.22 10.05 20.59
C GLU A 132 1.40 11.06 21.42
N ALA A 133 1.92 12.27 21.63
CA ALA A 133 1.23 13.34 22.34
C ALA A 133 -0.04 13.83 21.62
N MET A 134 -0.08 13.73 20.28
CA MET A 134 -1.25 14.10 19.47
C MET A 134 -2.34 13.03 19.49
N LEU A 135 -1.99 11.75 19.71
CA LEU A 135 -2.94 10.64 19.63
C LEU A 135 -4.00 10.73 20.75
N THR A 136 -5.25 10.57 20.36
CA THR A 136 -6.43 10.50 21.22
C THR A 136 -7.33 9.36 20.78
N GLU A 137 -8.37 9.05 21.54
CA GLU A 137 -9.37 8.04 21.15
C GLU A 137 -10.12 8.37 19.84
N ARG A 138 -10.08 9.63 19.40
CA ARG A 138 -10.66 10.07 18.11
C ARG A 138 -9.82 9.64 16.92
N HIS A 139 -8.53 9.38 17.07
CA HIS A 139 -7.65 8.91 16.01
C HIS A 139 -7.98 7.45 15.67
N LYS A 140 -8.52 7.22 14.49
CA LYS A 140 -8.91 5.88 13.99
C LYS A 140 -7.90 5.34 12.99
N LEU A 141 -7.06 6.21 12.44
CA LEU A 141 -6.06 5.86 11.46
C LEU A 141 -4.78 6.68 11.68
N VAL A 142 -3.65 6.00 11.53
CA VAL A 142 -2.32 6.60 11.41
C VAL A 142 -1.74 6.11 10.09
N ALA A 143 -1.39 7.03 9.19
CA ALA A 143 -0.82 6.69 7.88
C ALA A 143 0.50 7.44 7.68
N LEU A 144 1.61 6.70 7.85
CA LEU A 144 2.97 7.24 7.85
C LEU A 144 3.84 6.50 6.84
N GLY A 145 4.63 7.24 6.08
CA GLY A 145 5.69 6.69 5.24
C GLY A 145 6.90 6.29 6.09
N HIS A 146 7.37 5.04 5.94
CA HIS A 146 8.56 4.57 6.68
C HIS A 146 9.85 5.25 6.18
N VAL A 147 9.94 5.47 4.86
CA VAL A 147 11.06 6.16 4.20
C VAL A 147 10.49 7.17 3.21
N SER A 148 10.86 8.42 3.36
CA SER A 148 10.51 9.51 2.43
C SER A 148 11.60 9.70 1.38
N ASN A 149 11.22 10.04 0.16
CA ASN A 149 12.12 10.42 -0.93
C ASN A 149 12.54 11.90 -0.88
#